data_6f1429981fa6e3aa090cc09f632fe3f1
#
_entry.id   6f1429981fa6e3aa090cc09f632fe3f1
#
_cell.length_a   1.000
_cell.length_b   1.000
_cell.length_c   1.000
_cell.angle_alpha   90.00
_cell.angle_beta   90.00
_cell.angle_gamma   90.00
#
_symmetry.space_group_name_H-M   'P 1'
#
loop_
_entity.id
_entity.type
_entity.pdbx_description
1 polymer ?
#
loop_
_entity_poly.entity_id
_entity_poly.type
_entity_poly.pdbx_seq_one_letter_code
_entity_poly.pdbx_strand_id
1 'polypeptide(L)'
;MFLLRRAPLRVVPRLANVRCQRRSLGSVSAIDSVIFRTLFGTEEIRKVFDDKAYINRCVDAETALARAQSKCNVIPSHIGEIVTSKANEVELDYDKLRTETEIVGYPIFPLVRQLSASCGDEAGRYVHWGATTQDIMDLASILQMKQGLDIVERTLRSVIKNLEALSRKHRDTPMAGRTHLQHALPITFGHKCAIWLSSFQRHLERLEQLKPRALMVQFGGAAGSLASLGSGDDGIRVRKEMAKDLGLTDPPITWHVARDGVAEITNYLALVGGTLGKLALDIIIMSSNELSEVSEPFVPHRGASSTMPQKRNPISSEVILAASKILRSNAGLVLDGMVSDFERASGPWHLEWVAVPESFVIAVGALYQADFALSGLVVNSKQMLTNLYSTRGLIVAEAVMMGLAPHVGRSKAHDVVYEACKESIENDTSLLEALQTRSEITDKISSEQLASLCDAKNYLGSCGLMVDEVLAASR
;
A
#
# COMPACT_ATOMS: atom_id res chain seq x y z
N MET A 1 -31.73 25.15 -71.81
CA MET A 1 -30.58 24.35 -72.29
C MET A 1 -29.32 24.94 -71.67
N PHE A 2 -28.99 24.48 -70.46
CA PHE A 2 -27.76 24.92 -69.72
C PHE A 2 -26.92 23.71 -69.44
N LEU A 3 -25.76 23.65 -70.09
CA LEU A 3 -24.73 22.63 -69.93
C LEU A 3 -23.92 22.90 -68.63
N LEU A 4 -24.06 22.07 -67.64
CA LEU A 4 -23.21 22.05 -66.46
C LEU A 4 -21.92 21.19 -66.74
N ARG A 5 -20.77 21.88 -66.84
CA ARG A 5 -19.43 21.27 -66.91
C ARG A 5 -19.10 20.61 -65.57
N ARG A 6 -18.79 19.30 -65.54
CA ARG A 6 -18.24 18.61 -64.48
C ARG A 6 -16.74 18.93 -64.32
N ALA A 7 -16.32 19.40 -63.13
CA ALA A 7 -14.93 19.57 -62.78
C ALA A 7 -14.32 18.21 -62.41
N PRO A 8 -13.02 17.96 -62.67
CA PRO A 8 -12.38 16.68 -62.37
C PRO A 8 -12.13 16.53 -60.87
N LEU A 9 -12.47 15.36 -60.32
CA LEU A 9 -12.15 14.91 -58.97
C LEU A 9 -10.65 14.89 -58.76
N ARG A 10 -10.13 15.72 -57.85
CA ARG A 10 -8.75 15.64 -57.34
C ARG A 10 -8.59 14.33 -56.57
N VAL A 11 -7.70 13.48 -57.02
CA VAL A 11 -7.22 12.28 -56.32
C VAL A 11 -6.40 12.74 -55.09
N VAL A 12 -6.94 12.51 -53.91
CA VAL A 12 -6.20 12.71 -52.65
C VAL A 12 -5.18 11.56 -52.51
N PRO A 13 -3.90 11.86 -52.25
CA PRO A 13 -2.91 10.80 -52.07
C PRO A 13 -3.30 9.94 -50.86
N ARG A 14 -3.34 8.63 -51.03
CA ARG A 14 -3.47 7.67 -49.91
C ARG A 14 -2.34 7.90 -48.91
N LEU A 15 -2.70 8.35 -47.72
CA LEU A 15 -1.81 8.38 -46.58
C LEU A 15 -1.25 6.97 -46.39
N ALA A 16 0.08 6.87 -46.36
CA ALA A 16 0.82 5.65 -46.09
C ALA A 16 0.31 5.01 -44.79
N ASN A 17 0.04 3.73 -44.86
CA ASN A 17 -0.29 2.87 -43.70
C ASN A 17 0.82 2.99 -42.65
N VAL A 18 0.64 3.89 -41.68
CA VAL A 18 1.29 3.73 -40.37
C VAL A 18 0.64 2.50 -39.76
N ARG A 19 1.30 1.35 -39.86
CA ARG A 19 0.99 0.18 -39.03
C ARG A 19 1.18 0.60 -37.59
N CYS A 20 0.15 1.16 -36.98
CA CYS A 20 0.00 1.17 -35.54
C CYS A 20 0.06 -0.30 -35.13
N GLN A 21 1.15 -0.76 -34.53
CA GLN A 21 1.18 -2.04 -33.86
C GLN A 21 0.03 -1.98 -32.85
N ARG A 22 -1.09 -2.61 -33.17
CA ARG A 22 -2.18 -2.84 -32.23
C ARG A 22 -1.58 -3.73 -31.15
N ARG A 23 -1.09 -3.13 -30.06
CA ARG A 23 -0.92 -3.88 -28.82
C ARG A 23 -2.28 -4.53 -28.55
N SER A 24 -2.28 -5.84 -28.38
CA SER A 24 -3.48 -6.55 -27.94
C SER A 24 -4.02 -5.87 -26.69
N LEU A 25 -5.23 -5.29 -26.78
CA LEU A 25 -5.93 -4.68 -25.63
C LEU A 25 -6.63 -5.77 -24.81
N GLY A 26 -6.12 -6.99 -24.82
CA GLY A 26 -6.69 -8.12 -24.09
C GLY A 26 -6.19 -8.17 -22.64
N SER A 27 -6.94 -7.59 -21.72
CA SER A 27 -6.81 -7.87 -20.29
C SER A 27 -8.19 -8.19 -19.74
N VAL A 28 -8.29 -9.18 -18.87
CA VAL A 28 -9.53 -9.57 -18.19
C VAL A 28 -9.62 -9.00 -16.77
N SER A 29 -8.55 -8.39 -16.27
CA SER A 29 -8.46 -7.79 -14.95
C SER A 29 -8.20 -6.29 -15.04
N ALA A 30 -8.86 -5.49 -14.21
CA ALA A 30 -8.59 -4.06 -14.11
C ALA A 30 -7.15 -3.77 -13.66
N ILE A 31 -6.50 -4.68 -12.94
CA ILE A 31 -5.13 -4.55 -12.45
C ILE A 31 -4.14 -4.53 -13.62
N ASP A 32 -4.32 -5.39 -14.63
CA ASP A 32 -3.45 -5.46 -15.81
C ASP A 32 -4.00 -4.72 -17.03
N SER A 33 -5.13 -4.07 -16.87
CA SER A 33 -5.78 -3.32 -17.93
C SER A 33 -4.93 -2.13 -18.37
N VAL A 34 -4.77 -1.96 -19.66
CA VAL A 34 -4.16 -0.75 -20.26
C VAL A 34 -4.99 0.50 -19.95
N ILE A 35 -6.33 0.36 -19.80
CA ILE A 35 -7.26 1.47 -19.54
C ILE A 35 -7.19 1.89 -18.06
N PHE A 36 -7.17 0.94 -17.11
CA PHE A 36 -7.21 1.20 -15.68
C PHE A 36 -5.83 1.15 -15.01
N ARG A 37 -4.77 1.00 -15.79
CA ARG A 37 -3.40 0.73 -15.35
C ARG A 37 -2.92 1.64 -14.22
N THR A 38 -3.13 2.95 -14.35
CA THR A 38 -2.65 3.95 -13.38
C THR A 38 -3.53 4.11 -12.15
N LEU A 39 -4.74 3.52 -12.15
CA LEU A 39 -5.60 3.52 -10.98
C LEU A 39 -5.12 2.48 -9.94
N PHE A 40 -4.76 1.27 -10.40
CA PHE A 40 -4.43 0.14 -9.54
C PHE A 40 -2.94 -0.19 -9.46
N GLY A 41 -2.05 0.71 -9.86
CA GLY A 41 -0.61 0.46 -9.81
C GLY A 41 0.17 1.61 -10.43
N THR A 42 1.49 1.49 -10.39
CA THR A 42 2.40 2.39 -11.10
C THR A 42 3.20 1.63 -12.15
N GLU A 43 3.73 2.33 -13.14
CA GLU A 43 4.61 1.71 -14.15
C GLU A 43 5.87 1.13 -13.52
N GLU A 44 6.38 1.77 -12.47
CA GLU A 44 7.59 1.35 -11.79
C GLU A 44 7.42 -0.03 -11.13
N ILE A 45 6.33 -0.23 -10.34
CA ILE A 45 6.12 -1.52 -9.66
C ILE A 45 5.80 -2.64 -10.65
N ARG A 46 5.13 -2.33 -11.77
CA ARG A 46 4.85 -3.32 -12.82
C ARG A 46 6.11 -3.84 -13.48
N LYS A 47 7.12 -2.98 -13.69
CA LYS A 47 8.44 -3.38 -14.20
C LYS A 47 9.21 -4.28 -13.27
N VAL A 48 8.88 -4.30 -11.98
CA VAL A 48 9.48 -5.24 -11.02
C VAL A 48 8.90 -6.64 -11.17
N PHE A 49 7.61 -6.74 -11.52
CA PHE A 49 6.86 -8.00 -11.54
C PHE A 49 6.42 -8.47 -12.93
N ASP A 50 6.92 -7.85 -14.00
CA ASP A 50 6.64 -8.35 -15.36
C ASP A 50 7.45 -9.63 -15.67
N ASP A 51 7.02 -10.36 -16.71
CA ASP A 51 7.64 -11.63 -17.10
C ASP A 51 9.13 -11.50 -17.36
N LYS A 52 9.56 -10.40 -18.00
CA LYS A 52 10.97 -10.17 -18.31
C LYS A 52 11.79 -9.97 -17.02
N ALA A 53 11.25 -9.20 -16.07
CA ALA A 53 11.91 -8.99 -14.79
C ALA A 53 11.98 -10.31 -13.99
N TYR A 54 10.91 -11.09 -13.97
CA TYR A 54 10.89 -12.38 -13.30
C TYR A 54 11.95 -13.34 -13.86
N ILE A 55 12.02 -13.51 -15.18
CA ILE A 55 13.02 -14.37 -15.82
C ILE A 55 14.44 -13.84 -15.59
N ASN A 56 14.65 -12.53 -15.63
CA ASN A 56 15.94 -11.94 -15.29
C ASN A 56 16.34 -12.25 -13.82
N ARG A 57 15.40 -12.22 -12.87
CA ARG A 57 15.68 -12.63 -11.48
C ARG A 57 16.01 -14.12 -11.36
N CYS A 58 15.42 -14.98 -12.19
CA CYS A 58 15.82 -16.39 -12.28
C CYS A 58 17.26 -16.51 -12.79
N VAL A 59 17.65 -15.73 -13.80
CA VAL A 59 19.04 -15.68 -14.31
C VAL A 59 20.01 -15.14 -13.25
N ASP A 60 19.62 -14.10 -12.50
CA ASP A 60 20.42 -13.59 -11.38
C ASP A 60 20.67 -14.68 -10.30
N ALA A 61 19.65 -15.48 -10.00
CA ALA A 61 19.75 -16.60 -9.06
C ALA A 61 20.71 -17.69 -9.56
N GLU A 62 20.62 -18.09 -10.83
CA GLU A 62 21.53 -19.07 -11.46
C GLU A 62 22.98 -18.58 -11.49
N THR A 63 23.19 -17.32 -11.84
CA THR A 63 24.55 -16.72 -11.87
C THR A 63 25.13 -16.57 -10.47
N ALA A 64 24.33 -16.17 -9.48
CA ALA A 64 24.75 -16.12 -8.09
C ALA A 64 25.12 -17.51 -7.55
N LEU A 65 24.35 -18.55 -7.92
CA LEU A 65 24.67 -19.93 -7.59
C LEU A 65 26.02 -20.35 -8.18
N ALA A 66 26.25 -20.13 -9.46
CA ALA A 66 27.52 -20.48 -10.13
C ALA A 66 28.71 -19.73 -9.51
N ARG A 67 28.58 -18.43 -9.23
CA ARG A 67 29.63 -17.64 -8.55
C ARG A 67 29.94 -18.18 -7.15
N ALA A 68 28.90 -18.46 -6.36
CA ALA A 68 29.06 -19.00 -5.00
C ALA A 68 29.73 -20.37 -5.01
N GLN A 69 29.33 -21.25 -5.94
CA GLN A 69 29.93 -22.59 -6.07
C GLN A 69 31.39 -22.53 -6.54
N SER A 70 31.73 -21.66 -7.48
CA SER A 70 33.12 -21.41 -7.88
C SER A 70 33.98 -20.91 -6.71
N LYS A 71 33.46 -19.98 -5.93
CA LYS A 71 34.13 -19.42 -4.74
C LYS A 71 34.32 -20.44 -3.64
N CYS A 72 33.40 -21.39 -3.49
CA CYS A 72 33.48 -22.49 -2.53
C CYS A 72 34.28 -23.70 -3.05
N ASN A 73 34.80 -23.67 -4.28
CA ASN A 73 35.48 -24.77 -4.97
C ASN A 73 34.60 -26.05 -5.14
N VAL A 74 33.29 -25.88 -5.23
CA VAL A 74 32.34 -26.95 -5.56
C VAL A 74 32.32 -27.25 -7.06
N ILE A 75 32.53 -26.21 -7.85
CA ILE A 75 32.79 -26.27 -9.29
C ILE A 75 34.11 -25.56 -9.61
N PRO A 76 34.72 -25.76 -10.79
CA PRO A 76 35.99 -25.10 -11.15
C PRO A 76 35.85 -23.56 -10.98
N SER A 77 36.91 -22.92 -10.45
CA SER A 77 36.87 -21.53 -10.00
C SER A 77 36.53 -20.50 -11.10
N HIS A 78 36.86 -20.79 -12.37
CA HIS A 78 36.61 -19.90 -13.51
C HIS A 78 35.16 -19.99 -14.07
N ILE A 79 34.40 -21.02 -13.73
CA ILE A 79 33.06 -21.27 -14.29
C ILE A 79 32.06 -20.18 -13.90
N GLY A 80 32.10 -19.70 -12.67
CA GLY A 80 31.17 -18.67 -12.19
C GLY A 80 31.24 -17.37 -12.98
N GLU A 81 32.44 -16.97 -13.39
CA GLU A 81 32.66 -15.79 -14.24
C GLU A 81 32.15 -16.02 -15.67
N ILE A 82 32.40 -17.20 -16.25
CA ILE A 82 31.93 -17.54 -17.60
C ILE A 82 30.40 -17.55 -17.63
N VAL A 83 29.74 -18.23 -16.66
CA VAL A 83 28.28 -18.28 -16.60
C VAL A 83 27.71 -16.87 -16.45
N THR A 84 28.31 -16.03 -15.59
CA THR A 84 27.84 -14.66 -15.38
C THR A 84 27.98 -13.80 -16.65
N SER A 85 29.12 -13.89 -17.33
CA SER A 85 29.33 -13.16 -18.58
C SER A 85 28.36 -13.58 -19.67
N LYS A 86 28.18 -14.89 -19.86
CA LYS A 86 27.27 -15.43 -20.88
C LYS A 86 25.78 -15.16 -20.56
N ALA A 87 25.42 -15.16 -19.32
CA ALA A 87 24.07 -14.78 -18.89
C ALA A 87 23.72 -13.32 -19.22
N ASN A 88 24.71 -12.41 -19.19
CA ASN A 88 24.51 -11.01 -19.59
C ASN A 88 24.40 -10.82 -21.12
N GLU A 89 24.88 -11.76 -21.89
CA GLU A 89 24.91 -11.71 -23.38
C GLU A 89 23.74 -12.50 -24.00
N VAL A 90 23.10 -13.42 -23.24
CA VAL A 90 22.11 -14.35 -23.79
C VAL A 90 20.83 -13.64 -24.21
N GLU A 91 20.39 -13.86 -25.45
CA GLU A 91 19.06 -13.53 -25.91
C GLU A 91 18.14 -14.73 -25.70
N LEU A 92 17.26 -14.62 -24.68
CA LEU A 92 16.33 -15.68 -24.35
C LEU A 92 15.15 -15.71 -25.32
N ASP A 93 14.82 -16.90 -25.82
CA ASP A 93 13.61 -17.16 -26.60
C ASP A 93 12.41 -17.34 -25.69
N TYR A 94 11.61 -16.27 -25.52
CA TYR A 94 10.41 -16.24 -24.67
C TYR A 94 9.26 -17.10 -25.24
N ASP A 95 9.16 -17.26 -26.56
CA ASP A 95 8.12 -18.12 -27.13
C ASP A 95 8.40 -19.60 -26.80
N LYS A 96 9.67 -19.99 -26.86
CA LYS A 96 10.11 -21.31 -26.42
C LYS A 96 9.95 -21.50 -24.92
N LEU A 97 10.33 -20.50 -24.10
CA LEU A 97 10.09 -20.53 -22.65
C LEU A 97 8.60 -20.78 -22.36
N ARG A 98 7.69 -20.02 -22.98
CA ARG A 98 6.26 -20.16 -22.81
C ARG A 98 5.78 -21.58 -23.17
N THR A 99 6.12 -22.04 -24.37
CA THR A 99 5.65 -23.34 -24.90
C THR A 99 6.14 -24.51 -24.05
N GLU A 100 7.42 -24.49 -23.63
CA GLU A 100 7.98 -25.56 -22.80
C GLU A 100 7.49 -25.47 -21.34
N THR A 101 7.21 -24.27 -20.82
CA THR A 101 6.61 -24.09 -19.49
C THR A 101 5.21 -24.71 -19.42
N GLU A 102 4.39 -24.58 -20.46
CA GLU A 102 3.07 -25.23 -20.54
C GLU A 102 3.17 -26.76 -20.43
N ILE A 103 4.25 -27.35 -20.91
CA ILE A 103 4.49 -28.81 -20.86
C ILE A 103 5.05 -29.23 -19.50
N VAL A 104 6.04 -28.49 -18.98
CA VAL A 104 6.78 -28.84 -17.77
C VAL A 104 6.05 -28.37 -16.49
N GLY A 105 5.25 -27.30 -16.57
CA GLY A 105 4.58 -26.63 -15.46
C GLY A 105 5.42 -25.53 -14.81
N TYR A 106 6.72 -25.39 -15.15
CA TYR A 106 7.64 -24.43 -14.55
C TYR A 106 8.65 -23.90 -15.58
N PRO A 107 9.09 -22.63 -15.51
CA PRO A 107 9.95 -22.01 -16.51
C PRO A 107 11.44 -22.37 -16.38
N ILE A 108 11.87 -22.99 -15.27
CA ILE A 108 13.28 -23.16 -14.96
C ILE A 108 13.98 -24.17 -15.88
N PHE A 109 13.33 -25.31 -16.17
CA PHE A 109 13.94 -26.30 -17.06
C PHE A 109 14.25 -25.73 -18.47
N PRO A 110 13.31 -25.08 -19.18
CA PRO A 110 13.60 -24.46 -20.46
C PRO A 110 14.59 -23.26 -20.35
N LEU A 111 14.58 -22.50 -19.25
CA LEU A 111 15.53 -21.43 -18.99
C LEU A 111 16.96 -21.99 -18.85
N VAL A 112 17.16 -23.00 -18.01
CA VAL A 112 18.46 -23.65 -17.77
C VAL A 112 19.02 -24.22 -19.07
N ARG A 113 18.18 -24.81 -19.92
CA ARG A 113 18.64 -25.32 -21.24
C ARG A 113 19.17 -24.22 -22.15
N GLN A 114 18.50 -23.08 -22.21
CA GLN A 114 18.95 -21.95 -23.00
C GLN A 114 20.23 -21.35 -22.42
N LEU A 115 20.29 -21.16 -21.11
CA LEU A 115 21.47 -20.63 -20.43
C LEU A 115 22.67 -21.58 -20.56
N SER A 116 22.50 -22.89 -20.36
CA SER A 116 23.57 -23.88 -20.54
C SER A 116 24.10 -23.88 -21.96
N ALA A 117 23.22 -23.81 -22.95
CA ALA A 117 23.61 -23.76 -24.35
C ALA A 117 24.46 -22.49 -24.67
N SER A 118 24.11 -21.34 -24.08
CA SER A 118 24.87 -20.08 -24.26
C SER A 118 26.25 -20.12 -23.58
N CYS A 119 26.39 -20.89 -22.48
CA CYS A 119 27.65 -21.04 -21.76
C CYS A 119 28.67 -21.99 -22.44
N GLY A 120 28.26 -22.73 -23.47
CA GLY A 120 29.09 -23.71 -24.17
C GLY A 120 29.34 -25.00 -23.37
N ASP A 121 30.10 -25.92 -23.98
CA ASP A 121 30.24 -27.29 -23.49
C ASP A 121 30.91 -27.40 -22.11
N GLU A 122 31.84 -26.53 -21.79
CA GLU A 122 32.52 -26.57 -20.49
C GLU A 122 31.67 -26.00 -19.36
N ALA A 123 31.29 -24.74 -19.48
CA ALA A 123 30.60 -24.05 -18.39
C ALA A 123 29.12 -24.44 -18.31
N GLY A 124 28.46 -24.77 -19.43
CA GLY A 124 27.09 -25.19 -19.48
C GLY A 124 26.77 -26.43 -18.66
N ARG A 125 27.74 -27.30 -18.38
CA ARG A 125 27.58 -28.49 -17.54
C ARG A 125 27.36 -28.17 -16.07
N TYR A 126 27.73 -26.97 -15.63
CA TYR A 126 27.66 -26.54 -14.25
C TYR A 126 26.51 -25.56 -13.96
N VAL A 127 25.75 -25.15 -14.98
CA VAL A 127 24.54 -24.35 -14.79
C VAL A 127 23.52 -25.19 -14.02
N HIS A 128 22.87 -24.58 -13.01
CA HIS A 128 21.88 -25.23 -12.16
C HIS A 128 22.42 -26.38 -11.29
N TRP A 129 23.74 -26.38 -11.00
CA TRP A 129 24.38 -27.51 -10.32
C TRP A 129 23.88 -27.66 -8.90
N GLY A 130 23.22 -28.79 -8.60
CA GLY A 130 22.70 -29.11 -7.27
C GLY A 130 21.43 -28.37 -6.84
N ALA A 131 20.93 -27.43 -7.66
CA ALA A 131 19.69 -26.71 -7.39
C ALA A 131 18.44 -27.51 -7.81
N THR A 132 17.30 -27.02 -7.38
CA THR A 132 16.00 -27.46 -7.86
C THR A 132 15.21 -26.24 -8.39
N THR A 133 14.21 -26.50 -9.22
CA THR A 133 13.30 -25.47 -9.77
C THR A 133 12.86 -24.46 -8.71
N GLN A 134 12.45 -24.92 -7.54
CA GLN A 134 11.93 -24.04 -6.49
C GLN A 134 13.02 -23.15 -5.88
N ASP A 135 14.27 -23.60 -5.77
CA ASP A 135 15.38 -22.75 -5.29
C ASP A 135 15.47 -21.45 -6.12
N ILE A 136 15.41 -21.60 -7.44
CA ILE A 136 15.55 -20.48 -8.38
C ILE A 136 14.29 -19.60 -8.40
N MET A 137 13.10 -20.22 -8.43
CA MET A 137 11.84 -19.47 -8.45
C MET A 137 11.60 -18.70 -7.15
N ASP A 138 11.89 -19.28 -6.00
CA ASP A 138 11.79 -18.61 -4.70
C ASP A 138 12.78 -17.45 -4.60
N LEU A 139 14.05 -17.66 -5.04
CA LEU A 139 15.02 -16.57 -5.10
C LEU A 139 14.57 -15.44 -6.00
N ALA A 140 14.08 -15.74 -7.20
CA ALA A 140 13.55 -14.73 -8.12
C ALA A 140 12.42 -13.92 -7.47
N SER A 141 11.48 -14.60 -6.81
CA SER A 141 10.37 -13.95 -6.10
C SER A 141 10.86 -13.10 -4.93
N ILE A 142 11.81 -13.57 -4.12
CA ILE A 142 12.41 -12.79 -3.02
C ILE A 142 13.13 -11.54 -3.54
N LEU A 143 13.85 -11.64 -4.65
CA LEU A 143 14.53 -10.48 -5.26
C LEU A 143 13.52 -9.45 -5.79
N GLN A 144 12.40 -9.90 -6.40
CA GLN A 144 11.32 -9.01 -6.78
C GLN A 144 10.64 -8.37 -5.56
N MET A 145 10.34 -9.16 -4.52
CA MET A 145 9.76 -8.64 -3.27
C MET A 145 10.68 -7.63 -2.58
N LYS A 146 12.00 -7.88 -2.53
CA LYS A 146 12.98 -6.93 -2.01
C LYS A 146 12.89 -5.59 -2.72
N GLN A 147 12.94 -5.60 -4.05
CA GLN A 147 12.82 -4.39 -4.86
C GLN A 147 11.45 -3.73 -4.70
N GLY A 148 10.38 -4.53 -4.62
CA GLY A 148 9.02 -4.04 -4.37
C GLY A 148 8.88 -3.35 -3.00
N LEU A 149 9.49 -3.91 -1.95
CA LEU A 149 9.50 -3.31 -0.62
C LEU A 149 10.28 -1.99 -0.57
N ASP A 150 11.35 -1.83 -1.35
CA ASP A 150 12.06 -0.55 -1.46
C ASP A 150 11.15 0.55 -2.06
N ILE A 151 10.33 0.19 -3.06
CA ILE A 151 9.33 1.10 -3.64
C ILE A 151 8.25 1.44 -2.63
N VAL A 152 7.74 0.44 -1.91
CA VAL A 152 6.75 0.61 -0.83
C VAL A 152 7.28 1.55 0.24
N GLU A 153 8.51 1.34 0.73
CA GLU A 153 9.15 2.17 1.75
C GLU A 153 9.25 3.64 1.30
N ARG A 154 9.79 3.86 0.09
CA ARG A 154 9.94 5.21 -0.44
C ARG A 154 8.60 5.94 -0.57
N THR A 155 7.57 5.27 -1.07
CA THR A 155 6.24 5.87 -1.25
C THR A 155 5.54 6.09 0.10
N LEU A 156 5.72 5.17 1.04
CA LEU A 156 5.23 5.30 2.41
C LEU A 156 5.85 6.51 3.12
N ARG A 157 7.16 6.74 2.96
CA ARG A 157 7.84 7.94 3.49
C ARG A 157 7.29 9.24 2.89
N SER A 158 6.86 9.24 1.62
CA SER A 158 6.20 10.39 1.00
C SER A 158 4.82 10.66 1.63
N VAL A 159 4.02 9.62 1.85
CA VAL A 159 2.73 9.72 2.57
C VAL A 159 2.92 10.27 3.99
N ILE A 160 3.90 9.77 4.72
CA ILE A 160 4.26 10.26 6.07
C ILE A 160 4.59 11.74 6.03
N LYS A 161 5.46 12.17 5.11
CA LYS A 161 5.83 13.60 4.96
C LYS A 161 4.62 14.50 4.71
N ASN A 162 3.67 14.07 3.88
CA ASN A 162 2.45 14.82 3.64
C ASN A 162 1.56 14.91 4.89
N LEU A 163 1.45 13.82 5.66
CA LEU A 163 0.70 13.79 6.90
C LEU A 163 1.36 14.65 8.00
N GLU A 164 2.68 14.68 8.08
CA GLU A 164 3.42 15.59 8.97
C GLU A 164 3.09 17.05 8.65
N ALA A 165 3.13 17.42 7.36
CA ALA A 165 2.80 18.77 6.92
C ALA A 165 1.36 19.14 7.27
N LEU A 166 0.40 18.25 7.05
CA LEU A 166 -1.01 18.46 7.41
C LEU A 166 -1.21 18.55 8.91
N SER A 167 -0.60 17.65 9.70
CA SER A 167 -0.69 17.64 11.15
C SER A 167 -0.17 18.96 11.75
N ARG A 168 0.99 19.42 11.29
CA ARG A 168 1.61 20.69 11.71
C ARG A 168 0.77 21.91 11.33
N LYS A 169 0.33 21.97 10.06
CA LYS A 169 -0.46 23.10 9.53
C LYS A 169 -1.80 23.26 10.23
N HIS A 170 -2.44 22.15 10.57
CA HIS A 170 -3.78 22.12 11.13
C HIS A 170 -3.82 21.72 12.62
N ARG A 171 -2.69 21.88 13.31
CA ARG A 171 -2.51 21.53 14.72
C ARG A 171 -3.66 22.03 15.59
N ASP A 172 -4.05 23.28 15.36
CA ASP A 172 -5.05 24.00 16.15
C ASP A 172 -6.34 24.32 15.36
N THR A 173 -6.56 23.68 14.20
CA THR A 173 -7.79 23.84 13.41
C THR A 173 -8.93 23.03 14.02
N PRO A 174 -9.94 23.67 14.65
CA PRO A 174 -11.00 22.96 15.35
C PRO A 174 -11.99 22.32 14.38
N MET A 175 -12.46 21.12 14.76
CA MET A 175 -13.50 20.39 14.04
C MET A 175 -14.29 19.51 15.00
N ALA A 176 -15.46 19.02 14.56
CA ALA A 176 -16.22 18.03 15.31
C ALA A 176 -15.53 16.66 15.26
N GLY A 177 -15.17 16.11 16.40
CA GLY A 177 -14.88 14.69 16.56
C GLY A 177 -16.19 13.91 16.50
N ARG A 178 -16.20 12.79 15.75
CA ARG A 178 -17.39 11.97 15.53
C ARG A 178 -17.15 10.54 15.99
N THR A 179 -18.06 10.05 16.82
CA THR A 179 -18.17 8.63 17.17
C THR A 179 -19.53 8.13 16.69
N HIS A 180 -19.59 6.94 16.09
CA HIS A 180 -20.81 6.41 15.48
C HIS A 180 -21.49 7.38 14.50
N LEU A 181 -20.69 8.21 13.79
CA LEU A 181 -21.10 9.29 12.89
C LEU A 181 -21.87 10.43 13.58
N GLN A 182 -21.95 10.45 14.91
CA GLN A 182 -22.53 11.54 15.69
C GLN A 182 -21.43 12.46 16.22
N HIS A 183 -21.75 13.75 16.40
CA HIS A 183 -20.86 14.67 17.11
C HIS A 183 -20.63 14.18 18.53
N ALA A 184 -19.37 14.01 18.91
CA ALA A 184 -18.97 13.60 20.26
C ALA A 184 -18.36 14.79 21.01
N LEU A 185 -17.14 15.14 20.67
CA LEU A 185 -16.42 16.26 21.31
C LEU A 185 -15.63 17.04 20.26
N PRO A 186 -15.27 18.30 20.56
CA PRO A 186 -14.35 19.07 19.71
C PRO A 186 -12.97 18.40 19.69
N ILE A 187 -12.37 18.35 18.50
CA ILE A 187 -10.97 17.96 18.27
C ILE A 187 -10.32 18.94 17.29
N THR A 188 -9.05 18.71 16.94
CA THR A 188 -8.44 19.43 15.82
C THR A 188 -8.25 18.52 14.60
N PHE A 189 -8.22 19.13 13.39
CA PHE A 189 -7.92 18.38 12.18
C PHE A 189 -6.47 17.87 12.19
N GLY A 190 -5.54 18.62 12.77
CA GLY A 190 -4.17 18.17 12.99
C GLY A 190 -4.10 16.91 13.87
N HIS A 191 -4.92 16.82 14.92
CA HIS A 191 -5.03 15.61 15.74
C HIS A 191 -5.51 14.41 14.93
N LYS A 192 -6.55 14.58 14.08
CA LYS A 192 -7.00 13.53 13.17
C LYS A 192 -5.87 13.08 12.22
N CYS A 193 -5.12 14.01 11.62
CA CYS A 193 -3.99 13.69 10.76
C CYS A 193 -2.86 12.98 11.53
N ALA A 194 -2.58 13.36 12.76
CA ALA A 194 -1.56 12.76 13.62
C ALA A 194 -1.90 11.30 13.98
N ILE A 195 -3.18 10.96 14.17
CA ILE A 195 -3.62 9.57 14.36
C ILE A 195 -3.28 8.73 13.12
N TRP A 196 -3.54 9.22 11.91
CA TRP A 196 -3.15 8.54 10.68
C TRP A 196 -1.62 8.43 10.58
N LEU A 197 -0.90 9.52 10.79
CA LEU A 197 0.57 9.60 10.75
C LEU A 197 1.21 8.55 11.66
N SER A 198 0.82 8.48 12.91
CA SER A 198 1.32 7.52 13.90
C SER A 198 1.18 6.06 13.44
N SER A 199 0.09 5.74 12.70
CA SER A 199 -0.10 4.40 12.15
C SER A 199 0.90 4.09 11.03
N PHE A 200 1.19 5.07 10.15
CA PHE A 200 2.16 4.90 9.07
C PHE A 200 3.61 4.85 9.57
N GLN A 201 3.96 5.60 10.63
CA GLN A 201 5.26 5.48 11.30
C GLN A 201 5.51 4.04 11.78
N ARG A 202 4.52 3.42 12.44
CA ARG A 202 4.62 2.01 12.86
C ARG A 202 4.72 1.04 11.68
N HIS A 203 4.27 1.40 10.48
CA HIS A 203 4.48 0.55 9.29
C HIS A 203 5.93 0.59 8.82
N LEU A 204 6.64 1.71 8.94
CA LEU A 204 8.09 1.75 8.67
C LEU A 204 8.86 0.85 9.66
N GLU A 205 8.53 0.93 10.95
CA GLU A 205 9.14 0.05 11.96
C GLU A 205 8.91 -1.44 11.65
N ARG A 206 7.68 -1.82 11.28
CA ARG A 206 7.37 -3.20 10.87
C ARG A 206 8.18 -3.62 9.65
N LEU A 207 8.33 -2.74 8.67
CA LEU A 207 9.11 -3.03 7.46
C LEU A 207 10.56 -3.37 7.80
N GLU A 208 11.21 -2.57 8.63
CA GLU A 208 12.58 -2.82 9.07
C GLU A 208 12.71 -4.14 9.84
N GLN A 209 11.71 -4.44 10.69
CA GLN A 209 11.71 -5.65 11.50
C GLN A 209 11.46 -6.93 10.70
N LEU A 210 10.67 -6.86 9.60
CA LEU A 210 10.36 -8.05 8.80
C LEU A 210 11.48 -8.43 7.82
N LYS A 211 12.21 -7.44 7.26
CA LYS A 211 13.24 -7.66 6.22
C LYS A 211 14.22 -8.80 6.56
N PRO A 212 14.83 -8.86 7.75
CA PRO A 212 15.82 -9.89 8.07
C PRO A 212 15.29 -11.33 8.08
N ARG A 213 14.01 -11.54 8.42
CA ARG A 213 13.41 -12.89 8.52
C ARG A 213 12.58 -13.29 7.31
N ALA A 214 12.24 -12.34 6.43
CA ALA A 214 11.45 -12.61 5.23
C ALA A 214 12.29 -12.60 3.95
N LEU A 215 13.33 -11.75 3.86
CA LEU A 215 14.19 -11.66 2.69
C LEU A 215 15.39 -12.63 2.82
N MET A 216 15.11 -13.92 2.73
CA MET A 216 16.09 -15.00 2.89
C MET A 216 16.47 -15.63 1.56
N VAL A 217 17.73 -16.10 1.47
CA VAL A 217 18.18 -16.91 0.35
C VAL A 217 17.53 -18.30 0.40
N GLN A 218 17.17 -18.85 -0.78
CA GLN A 218 16.73 -20.24 -0.91
C GLN A 218 17.76 -21.04 -1.69
N PHE A 219 18.30 -22.08 -1.09
CA PHE A 219 19.11 -23.08 -1.74
C PHE A 219 19.07 -24.35 -0.90
N GLY A 220 18.38 -25.39 -1.37
CA GLY A 220 18.14 -26.62 -0.63
C GLY A 220 18.24 -27.90 -1.49
N GLY A 221 18.20 -27.76 -2.81
CA GLY A 221 18.17 -28.90 -3.73
C GLY A 221 16.80 -29.61 -3.73
N ALA A 222 16.76 -30.82 -4.25
CA ALA A 222 15.54 -31.52 -4.58
C ALA A 222 14.55 -31.71 -3.41
N ALA A 223 15.04 -31.94 -2.20
CA ALA A 223 14.23 -32.18 -1.00
C ALA A 223 14.72 -31.36 0.21
N GLY A 224 15.46 -30.28 -0.03
CA GLY A 224 15.93 -29.40 1.04
C GLY A 224 17.18 -29.82 1.79
N SER A 225 17.78 -30.96 1.41
CA SER A 225 18.92 -31.57 2.14
C SER A 225 20.29 -31.26 1.54
N LEU A 226 20.36 -30.59 0.35
CA LEU A 226 21.59 -30.35 -0.41
C LEU A 226 22.39 -31.62 -0.71
N ALA A 227 21.75 -32.79 -0.75
CA ALA A 227 22.40 -34.09 -0.88
C ALA A 227 23.27 -34.23 -2.14
N SER A 228 22.95 -33.51 -3.22
CA SER A 228 23.73 -33.47 -4.45
C SER A 228 25.13 -32.82 -4.28
N LEU A 229 25.38 -32.10 -3.19
CA LEU A 229 26.68 -31.50 -2.84
C LEU A 229 27.42 -32.28 -1.77
N GLY A 230 26.96 -33.51 -1.45
CA GLY A 230 27.58 -34.37 -0.47
C GLY A 230 27.05 -34.21 0.95
N SER A 231 27.65 -34.92 1.90
CA SER A 231 27.25 -34.93 3.31
C SER A 231 28.03 -33.92 4.17
N GLY A 232 28.89 -33.09 3.56
CA GLY A 232 29.68 -32.07 4.24
C GLY A 232 28.95 -30.72 4.34
N ASP A 233 29.72 -29.67 4.55
CA ASP A 233 29.20 -28.31 4.68
C ASP A 233 29.21 -27.50 3.37
N ASP A 234 29.60 -28.09 2.25
CA ASP A 234 29.75 -27.42 0.95
C ASP A 234 28.47 -26.69 0.55
N GLY A 235 27.31 -27.36 0.63
CA GLY A 235 26.04 -26.75 0.29
C GLY A 235 25.69 -25.55 1.21
N ILE A 236 26.02 -25.64 2.50
CA ILE A 236 25.82 -24.55 3.44
C ILE A 236 26.75 -23.38 3.14
N ARG A 237 28.01 -23.64 2.78
CA ARG A 237 28.96 -22.59 2.39
C ARG A 237 28.53 -21.88 1.12
N VAL A 238 28.06 -22.62 0.12
CA VAL A 238 27.50 -22.07 -1.12
C VAL A 238 26.30 -21.17 -0.80
N ARG A 239 25.32 -21.63 0.00
CA ARG A 239 24.15 -20.85 0.39
C ARG A 239 24.54 -19.53 1.08
N LYS A 240 25.53 -19.59 2.01
CA LYS A 240 26.04 -18.39 2.67
C LYS A 240 26.68 -17.38 1.70
N GLU A 241 27.43 -17.87 0.70
CA GLU A 241 28.02 -16.99 -0.32
C GLU A 241 26.95 -16.42 -1.26
N MET A 242 25.92 -17.19 -1.62
CA MET A 242 24.75 -16.65 -2.35
C MET A 242 24.02 -15.56 -1.57
N ALA A 243 23.82 -15.76 -0.24
CA ALA A 243 23.18 -14.76 0.60
C ALA A 243 23.95 -13.43 0.59
N LYS A 244 25.29 -13.48 0.69
CA LYS A 244 26.15 -12.28 0.61
C LYS A 244 26.09 -11.61 -0.77
N ASP A 245 26.15 -12.40 -1.84
CA ASP A 245 26.13 -11.90 -3.21
C ASP A 245 24.82 -11.19 -3.56
N LEU A 246 23.69 -11.75 -3.11
CA LEU A 246 22.34 -11.22 -3.37
C LEU A 246 21.87 -10.18 -2.32
N GLY A 247 22.65 -9.98 -1.24
CA GLY A 247 22.26 -9.11 -0.12
C GLY A 247 20.98 -9.58 0.56
N LEU A 248 20.89 -10.90 0.83
CA LEU A 248 19.81 -11.58 1.52
C LEU A 248 20.30 -12.18 2.83
N THR A 249 19.36 -12.56 3.70
CA THR A 249 19.69 -13.28 4.95
C THR A 249 19.93 -14.75 4.64
N ASP A 250 20.98 -15.34 5.23
CA ASP A 250 21.20 -16.79 5.20
C ASP A 250 20.31 -17.46 6.26
N PRO A 251 19.34 -18.32 5.89
CA PRO A 251 18.51 -19.03 6.85
C PRO A 251 19.28 -20.21 7.50
N PRO A 252 18.91 -20.64 8.70
CA PRO A 252 19.53 -21.80 9.32
C PRO A 252 19.23 -23.13 8.61
N ILE A 253 18.13 -23.20 7.87
CA ILE A 253 17.62 -24.38 7.15
C ILE A 253 16.87 -23.95 5.89
N THR A 254 16.66 -24.88 4.97
CA THR A 254 15.78 -24.65 3.80
C THR A 254 14.36 -24.29 4.22
N TRP A 255 13.69 -23.44 3.42
CA TRP A 255 12.34 -22.97 3.71
C TRP A 255 11.35 -23.20 2.54
N HIS A 256 11.59 -24.25 1.70
CA HIS A 256 10.72 -24.61 0.59
C HIS A 256 9.24 -24.72 0.99
N VAL A 257 8.95 -25.19 2.20
CA VAL A 257 7.59 -25.36 2.73
C VAL A 257 7.33 -24.54 3.99
N ALA A 258 8.32 -23.77 4.49
CA ALA A 258 8.16 -22.82 5.57
C ALA A 258 7.87 -21.44 4.95
N ARG A 259 6.61 -21.20 4.57
CA ARG A 259 6.20 -20.04 3.74
C ARG A 259 5.84 -18.80 4.55
N ASP A 260 6.05 -18.80 5.85
CA ASP A 260 5.71 -17.73 6.78
C ASP A 260 6.37 -16.38 6.41
N GLY A 261 7.59 -16.37 5.88
CA GLY A 261 8.25 -15.15 5.43
C GLY A 261 7.52 -14.46 4.27
N VAL A 262 7.04 -15.23 3.28
CA VAL A 262 6.25 -14.70 2.16
C VAL A 262 4.88 -14.23 2.66
N ALA A 263 4.25 -15.00 3.55
CA ALA A 263 2.99 -14.63 4.16
C ALA A 263 3.13 -13.35 5.02
N GLU A 264 4.23 -13.18 5.75
CA GLU A 264 4.49 -11.97 6.54
C GLU A 264 4.57 -10.71 5.64
N ILE A 265 5.26 -10.79 4.49
CA ILE A 265 5.32 -9.68 3.53
C ILE A 265 3.93 -9.31 3.02
N THR A 266 3.12 -10.26 2.57
CA THR A 266 1.78 -9.97 2.04
C THR A 266 0.82 -9.48 3.12
N ASN A 267 0.91 -10.01 4.34
CA ASN A 267 0.15 -9.50 5.49
C ASN A 267 0.59 -8.08 5.88
N TYR A 268 1.88 -7.77 5.81
CA TYR A 268 2.37 -6.39 5.99
C TYR A 268 1.73 -5.43 4.97
N LEU A 269 1.70 -5.79 3.68
CA LEU A 269 1.04 -4.99 2.64
C LEU A 269 -0.46 -4.82 2.93
N ALA A 270 -1.12 -5.85 3.44
CA ALA A 270 -2.54 -5.78 3.83
C ALA A 270 -2.76 -4.87 5.05
N LEU A 271 -1.85 -4.85 6.03
CA LEU A 271 -1.90 -3.90 7.17
C LEU A 271 -1.75 -2.45 6.69
N VAL A 272 -0.79 -2.17 5.79
CA VAL A 272 -0.64 -0.86 5.16
C VAL A 272 -1.92 -0.49 4.41
N GLY A 273 -2.46 -1.42 3.62
CA GLY A 273 -3.73 -1.26 2.91
C GLY A 273 -4.91 -0.96 3.83
N GLY A 274 -4.99 -1.61 4.99
CA GLY A 274 -6.03 -1.36 6.00
C GLY A 274 -5.96 0.07 6.56
N THR A 275 -4.76 0.55 6.87
CA THR A 275 -4.54 1.93 7.34
C THR A 275 -4.89 2.95 6.25
N LEU A 276 -4.49 2.69 5.00
CA LEU A 276 -4.86 3.51 3.84
C LEU A 276 -6.39 3.53 3.64
N GLY A 277 -7.06 2.37 3.79
CA GLY A 277 -8.51 2.25 3.69
C GLY A 277 -9.25 3.08 4.75
N LYS A 278 -8.72 3.12 5.99
CA LYS A 278 -9.27 3.98 7.06
C LYS A 278 -9.14 5.46 6.72
N LEU A 279 -7.98 5.89 6.29
CA LEU A 279 -7.72 7.27 5.85
C LEU A 279 -8.65 7.65 4.69
N ALA A 280 -8.75 6.80 3.68
CA ALA A 280 -9.57 7.01 2.50
C ALA A 280 -11.07 7.12 2.84
N LEU A 281 -11.57 6.26 3.73
CA LEU A 281 -12.96 6.31 4.18
C LEU A 281 -13.27 7.64 4.89
N ASP A 282 -12.37 8.10 5.77
CA ASP A 282 -12.55 9.40 6.42
C ASP A 282 -12.60 10.55 5.39
N ILE A 283 -11.70 10.55 4.39
CA ILE A 283 -11.70 11.57 3.33
C ILE A 283 -13.00 11.51 2.53
N ILE A 284 -13.48 10.32 2.13
CA ILE A 284 -14.75 10.14 1.41
C ILE A 284 -15.90 10.76 2.18
N ILE A 285 -16.02 10.43 3.47
CA ILE A 285 -17.10 10.94 4.33
C ILE A 285 -16.98 12.47 4.49
N MET A 286 -15.79 12.98 4.82
CA MET A 286 -15.57 14.42 5.01
C MET A 286 -15.72 15.25 3.73
N SER A 287 -15.61 14.63 2.54
CA SER A 287 -15.82 15.29 1.25
C SER A 287 -17.25 15.23 0.73
N SER A 288 -18.18 14.56 1.44
CA SER A 288 -19.61 14.60 1.10
C SER A 288 -20.13 16.04 1.08
N ASN A 289 -21.17 16.30 0.28
CA ASN A 289 -21.76 17.64 0.16
C ASN A 289 -22.24 18.18 1.51
N GLU A 290 -22.76 17.29 2.37
CA GLU A 290 -23.30 17.61 3.70
C GLU A 290 -22.22 18.05 4.67
N LEU A 291 -21.02 17.48 4.59
CA LEU A 291 -19.89 17.84 5.44
C LEU A 291 -18.96 18.87 4.82
N SER A 292 -18.54 18.67 3.59
CA SER A 292 -17.69 19.57 2.80
C SER A 292 -16.44 20.08 3.55
N GLU A 293 -15.89 19.24 4.43
CA GLU A 293 -14.74 19.58 5.32
C GLU A 293 -13.40 19.44 4.60
N VAL A 294 -13.29 18.53 3.64
CA VAL A 294 -12.10 18.36 2.79
C VAL A 294 -12.50 18.05 1.35
N SER A 295 -11.56 18.19 0.43
CA SER A 295 -11.67 17.63 -0.92
C SER A 295 -10.29 17.24 -1.45
N GLU A 296 -10.25 16.24 -2.34
CA GLU A 296 -9.02 15.87 -3.05
C GLU A 296 -8.51 17.02 -3.91
N PRO A 297 -7.20 17.03 -4.28
CA PRO A 297 -6.60 18.07 -5.10
C PRO A 297 -7.37 18.30 -6.39
N PHE A 298 -7.54 19.56 -6.75
CA PHE A 298 -8.17 19.91 -8.03
C PHE A 298 -7.23 19.64 -9.19
N VAL A 299 -7.64 18.73 -10.06
CA VAL A 299 -7.06 18.57 -11.40
C VAL A 299 -8.20 18.64 -12.41
N PRO A 300 -8.06 19.40 -13.51
CA PRO A 300 -9.11 19.49 -14.52
C PRO A 300 -9.60 18.10 -14.96
N HIS A 301 -10.91 17.91 -14.95
CA HIS A 301 -11.62 16.67 -15.29
C HIS A 301 -11.36 15.44 -14.38
N ARG A 302 -10.49 15.51 -13.37
CA ARG A 302 -10.32 14.41 -12.42
C ARG A 302 -11.56 14.29 -11.53
N GLY A 303 -12.12 13.08 -11.44
CA GLY A 303 -13.34 12.83 -10.67
C GLY A 303 -14.61 13.44 -11.25
N ALA A 304 -14.55 13.97 -12.48
CA ALA A 304 -15.69 14.60 -13.12
C ALA A 304 -16.82 13.61 -13.43
N SER A 305 -18.05 14.07 -13.30
CA SER A 305 -19.23 13.35 -13.77
C SER A 305 -19.45 13.58 -15.27
N SER A 306 -19.88 12.55 -15.99
CA SER A 306 -20.25 12.67 -17.41
C SER A 306 -21.52 13.48 -17.64
N THR A 307 -22.35 13.68 -16.60
CA THR A 307 -23.65 14.34 -16.68
C THR A 307 -23.79 15.57 -15.79
N MET A 308 -23.01 15.67 -14.72
CA MET A 308 -23.10 16.73 -13.71
C MET A 308 -21.78 17.51 -13.63
N PRO A 309 -21.66 18.68 -14.29
CA PRO A 309 -20.38 19.40 -14.42
C PRO A 309 -19.75 19.83 -13.08
N GLN A 310 -20.57 20.08 -12.05
CA GLN A 310 -20.13 20.51 -10.72
C GLN A 310 -19.66 19.36 -9.81
N LYS A 311 -20.02 18.10 -10.14
CA LYS A 311 -19.73 16.95 -9.30
C LYS A 311 -18.26 16.58 -9.35
N ARG A 312 -17.64 16.41 -8.18
CA ARG A 312 -16.25 15.99 -8.01
C ARG A 312 -16.19 14.78 -7.07
N ASN A 313 -15.87 13.63 -7.62
CA ASN A 313 -15.76 12.40 -6.85
C ASN A 313 -14.36 12.27 -6.27
N PRO A 314 -14.21 11.77 -5.02
CA PRO A 314 -12.91 11.50 -4.40
C PRO A 314 -12.34 10.17 -4.92
N ILE A 315 -12.01 10.11 -6.22
CA ILE A 315 -11.66 8.85 -6.90
C ILE A 315 -10.38 8.20 -6.40
N SER A 316 -9.42 8.98 -5.88
CA SER A 316 -8.23 8.41 -5.26
C SER A 316 -8.60 7.63 -3.99
N SER A 317 -9.43 8.21 -3.14
CA SER A 317 -9.90 7.58 -1.91
C SER A 317 -10.81 6.37 -2.19
N GLU A 318 -11.66 6.43 -3.22
CA GLU A 318 -12.49 5.30 -3.66
C GLU A 318 -11.62 4.11 -4.11
N VAL A 319 -10.58 4.36 -4.92
CA VAL A 319 -9.62 3.33 -5.36
C VAL A 319 -8.84 2.75 -4.18
N ILE A 320 -8.36 3.58 -3.25
CA ILE A 320 -7.66 3.13 -2.04
C ILE A 320 -8.55 2.22 -1.21
N LEU A 321 -9.82 2.59 -1.02
CA LEU A 321 -10.77 1.78 -0.24
C LEU A 321 -11.00 0.41 -0.88
N ALA A 322 -11.13 0.34 -2.21
CA ALA A 322 -11.22 -0.92 -2.95
C ALA A 322 -9.92 -1.75 -2.81
N ALA A 323 -8.75 -1.11 -3.02
CA ALA A 323 -7.43 -1.74 -2.89
C ALA A 323 -7.23 -2.37 -1.51
N SER A 324 -7.68 -1.73 -0.43
CA SER A 324 -7.59 -2.26 0.93
C SER A 324 -8.31 -3.61 1.10
N LYS A 325 -9.41 -3.83 0.38
CA LYS A 325 -10.17 -5.08 0.42
C LYS A 325 -9.48 -6.20 -0.37
N ILE A 326 -8.92 -5.86 -1.53
CA ILE A 326 -8.19 -6.81 -2.38
C ILE A 326 -6.92 -7.27 -1.65
N LEU A 327 -6.13 -6.36 -1.07
CA LEU A 327 -4.93 -6.69 -0.30
C LEU A 327 -5.22 -7.65 0.85
N ARG A 328 -6.33 -7.45 1.58
CA ARG A 328 -6.75 -8.38 2.63
C ARG A 328 -7.09 -9.77 2.08
N SER A 329 -7.74 -9.85 0.91
CA SER A 329 -8.08 -11.12 0.27
C SER A 329 -6.83 -11.86 -0.18
N ASN A 330 -5.86 -11.16 -0.79
CA ASN A 330 -4.60 -11.74 -1.23
C ASN A 330 -3.74 -12.22 -0.05
N ALA A 331 -3.73 -11.50 1.07
CA ALA A 331 -3.06 -11.96 2.30
C ALA A 331 -3.68 -13.27 2.81
N GLY A 332 -5.00 -13.42 2.73
CA GLY A 332 -5.69 -14.68 3.04
C GLY A 332 -5.26 -15.83 2.12
N LEU A 333 -5.16 -15.58 0.81
CA LEU A 333 -4.69 -16.59 -0.14
C LEU A 333 -3.26 -17.05 0.17
N VAL A 334 -2.37 -16.15 0.55
CA VAL A 334 -0.98 -16.53 0.89
C VAL A 334 -0.90 -17.25 2.24
N LEU A 335 -1.77 -16.93 3.20
CA LEU A 335 -1.90 -17.72 4.43
C LEU A 335 -2.38 -19.15 4.14
N ASP A 336 -3.33 -19.34 3.23
CA ASP A 336 -3.73 -20.67 2.75
C ASP A 336 -2.57 -21.39 2.05
N GLY A 337 -1.72 -20.64 1.33
CA GLY A 337 -0.50 -21.13 0.69
C GLY A 337 0.57 -21.67 1.66
N MET A 338 0.53 -21.32 2.94
CA MET A 338 1.44 -21.85 3.96
C MET A 338 1.18 -23.32 4.29
N VAL A 339 -0.04 -23.82 4.04
CA VAL A 339 -0.41 -25.22 4.33
C VAL A 339 0.04 -26.10 3.18
N SER A 340 1.34 -26.41 3.19
CA SER A 340 2.01 -27.23 2.18
C SER A 340 2.25 -28.64 2.70
N ASP A 341 2.23 -29.62 1.79
CA ASP A 341 2.47 -31.02 2.09
C ASP A 341 3.95 -31.37 1.95
N PHE A 342 4.44 -32.19 2.88
CA PHE A 342 5.81 -32.72 2.92
C PHE A 342 6.89 -31.69 2.63
N GLU A 343 7.89 -32.02 1.80
CA GLU A 343 9.05 -31.18 1.46
C GLU A 343 8.83 -30.30 0.23
N ARG A 344 7.66 -30.43 -0.47
CA ARG A 344 7.27 -29.61 -1.62
C ARG A 344 5.75 -29.59 -1.79
N ALA A 345 5.21 -28.41 -2.07
CA ALA A 345 3.78 -28.18 -2.17
C ALA A 345 3.15 -28.81 -3.43
N SER A 346 1.95 -29.34 -3.27
CA SER A 346 1.08 -29.82 -4.36
C SER A 346 -0.09 -28.85 -4.61
N GLY A 347 0.23 -27.65 -5.10
CA GLY A 347 -0.78 -26.63 -5.45
C GLY A 347 -0.75 -25.36 -4.62
N PRO A 348 -0.66 -25.36 -3.26
CA PRO A 348 -0.68 -24.14 -2.46
C PRO A 348 0.38 -23.09 -2.86
N TRP A 349 1.57 -23.53 -3.27
CA TRP A 349 2.62 -22.63 -3.75
C TRP A 349 2.20 -21.75 -4.94
N HIS A 350 1.31 -22.27 -5.82
CA HIS A 350 0.81 -21.50 -6.98
C HIS A 350 -0.04 -20.29 -6.57
N LEU A 351 -0.61 -20.27 -5.35
CA LEU A 351 -1.35 -19.12 -4.84
C LEU A 351 -0.46 -17.90 -4.70
N GLU A 352 0.81 -18.09 -4.33
CA GLU A 352 1.80 -17.01 -4.20
C GLU A 352 2.12 -16.36 -5.56
N TRP A 353 2.15 -17.13 -6.65
CA TRP A 353 2.47 -16.62 -7.99
C TRP A 353 1.45 -15.60 -8.48
N VAL A 354 0.21 -15.69 -7.99
CA VAL A 354 -0.86 -14.75 -8.29
C VAL A 354 -0.89 -13.64 -7.22
N ALA A 355 -1.00 -14.02 -5.96
CA ALA A 355 -1.32 -13.08 -4.88
C ALA A 355 -0.15 -12.14 -4.53
N VAL A 356 1.12 -12.59 -4.64
CA VAL A 356 2.28 -11.76 -4.27
C VAL A 356 2.47 -10.58 -5.23
N PRO A 357 2.67 -10.78 -6.56
CA PRO A 357 2.85 -9.66 -7.48
C PRO A 357 1.65 -8.73 -7.51
N GLU A 358 0.43 -9.27 -7.45
CA GLU A 358 -0.80 -8.50 -7.40
C GLU A 358 -0.86 -7.61 -6.14
N SER A 359 -0.47 -8.14 -4.98
CA SER A 359 -0.41 -7.37 -3.72
C SER A 359 0.55 -6.19 -3.81
N PHE A 360 1.73 -6.38 -4.39
CA PHE A 360 2.69 -5.28 -4.57
C PHE A 360 2.16 -4.20 -5.51
N VAL A 361 1.61 -4.60 -6.66
CA VAL A 361 1.05 -3.66 -7.64
C VAL A 361 -0.05 -2.82 -7.01
N ILE A 362 -0.98 -3.45 -6.30
CA ILE A 362 -2.12 -2.78 -5.65
C ILE A 362 -1.66 -1.91 -4.47
N ALA A 363 -0.75 -2.40 -3.62
CA ALA A 363 -0.27 -1.64 -2.47
C ALA A 363 0.45 -0.36 -2.89
N VAL A 364 1.35 -0.45 -3.89
CA VAL A 364 2.05 0.72 -4.42
C VAL A 364 1.08 1.65 -5.13
N GLY A 365 0.09 1.12 -5.85
CA GLY A 365 -0.97 1.92 -6.46
C GLY A 365 -1.77 2.71 -5.41
N ALA A 366 -2.18 2.06 -4.31
CA ALA A 366 -2.90 2.70 -3.22
C ALA A 366 -2.06 3.77 -2.50
N LEU A 367 -0.77 3.50 -2.25
CA LEU A 367 0.16 4.47 -1.69
C LEU A 367 0.36 5.68 -2.59
N TYR A 368 0.47 5.47 -3.90
CA TYR A 368 0.56 6.55 -4.89
C TYR A 368 -0.69 7.43 -4.91
N GLN A 369 -1.89 6.82 -4.86
CA GLN A 369 -3.14 7.57 -4.76
C GLN A 369 -3.24 8.36 -3.45
N ALA A 370 -2.76 7.81 -2.34
CA ALA A 370 -2.74 8.49 -1.05
C ALA A 370 -1.74 9.66 -1.05
N ASP A 371 -0.55 9.47 -1.60
CA ASP A 371 0.44 10.54 -1.77
C ASP A 371 -0.14 11.71 -2.58
N PHE A 372 -0.79 11.42 -3.71
CA PHE A 372 -1.49 12.42 -4.52
C PHE A 372 -2.60 13.13 -3.72
N ALA A 373 -3.47 12.38 -3.06
CA ALA A 373 -4.62 12.95 -2.34
C ALA A 373 -4.17 13.85 -1.18
N LEU A 374 -3.14 13.44 -0.42
CA LEU A 374 -2.66 14.17 0.75
C LEU A 374 -1.77 15.35 0.41
N SER A 375 -0.94 15.26 -0.64
CA SER A 375 -0.01 16.33 -1.03
C SER A 375 -0.70 17.65 -1.39
N GLY A 376 -1.95 17.59 -1.82
CA GLY A 376 -2.75 18.76 -2.20
C GLY A 376 -4.15 18.74 -1.61
N LEU A 377 -4.36 18.05 -0.48
CA LEU A 377 -5.65 17.99 0.20
C LEU A 377 -6.16 19.40 0.53
N VAL A 378 -7.32 19.74 0.00
CA VAL A 378 -7.99 21.01 0.27
C VAL A 378 -8.75 20.88 1.58
N VAL A 379 -8.36 21.65 2.59
CA VAL A 379 -8.97 21.64 3.92
C VAL A 379 -9.83 22.89 4.08
N ASN A 380 -11.14 22.71 4.29
CA ASN A 380 -12.10 23.78 4.49
C ASN A 380 -12.30 24.05 6.00
N SER A 381 -11.35 24.72 6.60
CA SER A 381 -11.38 25.04 8.04
C SER A 381 -12.63 25.87 8.45
N LYS A 382 -13.16 26.70 7.54
CA LYS A 382 -14.38 27.45 7.78
C LYS A 382 -15.60 26.52 7.89
N GLN A 383 -15.69 25.52 6.98
CA GLN A 383 -16.77 24.56 7.03
C GLN A 383 -16.65 23.62 8.24
N MET A 384 -15.43 23.20 8.60
CA MET A 384 -15.19 22.45 9.84
C MET A 384 -15.71 23.19 11.06
N LEU A 385 -15.48 24.50 11.14
CA LEU A 385 -15.97 25.33 12.22
C LEU A 385 -17.53 25.45 12.17
N THR A 386 -18.11 25.64 11.00
CA THR A 386 -19.56 25.68 10.81
C THR A 386 -20.20 24.35 11.27
N ASN A 387 -19.63 23.22 10.87
CA ASN A 387 -20.11 21.91 11.28
C ASN A 387 -19.96 21.69 12.79
N LEU A 388 -18.86 22.14 13.38
CA LEU A 388 -18.62 22.06 14.84
C LEU A 388 -19.75 22.70 15.66
N TYR A 389 -20.26 23.84 15.18
CA TYR A 389 -21.37 24.56 15.85
C TYR A 389 -22.76 24.18 15.35
N SER A 390 -22.90 23.24 14.41
CA SER A 390 -24.20 22.87 13.83
C SER A 390 -25.20 22.28 14.84
N THR A 391 -24.70 21.72 15.95
CA THR A 391 -25.50 21.23 17.06
C THR A 391 -25.80 22.33 18.10
N ARG A 392 -25.55 23.60 17.78
CA ARG A 392 -25.87 24.74 18.67
C ARG A 392 -25.30 24.62 20.08
N GLY A 393 -24.09 24.07 20.20
CA GLY A 393 -23.37 23.93 21.47
C GLY A 393 -23.58 22.59 22.17
N LEU A 394 -24.46 21.71 21.71
CA LEU A 394 -24.65 20.39 22.36
C LEU A 394 -23.35 19.57 22.39
N ILE A 395 -22.44 19.79 21.46
CA ILE A 395 -21.13 19.10 21.41
C ILE A 395 -20.26 19.38 22.64
N VAL A 396 -20.51 20.44 23.40
CA VAL A 396 -19.77 20.80 24.62
C VAL A 396 -20.57 20.56 25.91
N ALA A 397 -21.65 19.79 25.85
CA ALA A 397 -22.42 19.46 27.04
C ALA A 397 -21.58 18.82 28.16
N GLU A 398 -20.57 17.99 27.79
CA GLU A 398 -19.61 17.43 28.74
C GLU A 398 -18.75 18.51 29.41
N ALA A 399 -18.27 19.52 28.66
CA ALA A 399 -17.51 20.62 29.20
C ALA A 399 -18.30 21.39 30.29
N VAL A 400 -19.57 21.67 30.00
CA VAL A 400 -20.48 22.34 30.96
C VAL A 400 -20.72 21.46 32.18
N MET A 401 -21.00 20.17 31.98
CA MET A 401 -21.18 19.23 33.08
C MET A 401 -19.96 19.16 34.00
N MET A 402 -18.75 19.07 33.41
CA MET A 402 -17.50 19.02 34.16
C MET A 402 -17.17 20.35 34.85
N GLY A 403 -17.49 21.49 34.25
CA GLY A 403 -17.35 22.81 34.84
C GLY A 403 -18.31 23.05 36.02
N LEU A 404 -19.52 22.49 35.98
CA LEU A 404 -20.50 22.54 37.02
C LEU A 404 -20.23 21.56 38.18
N ALA A 405 -19.63 20.40 37.89
CA ALA A 405 -19.45 19.33 38.87
C ALA A 405 -18.77 19.75 40.18
N PRO A 406 -17.74 20.63 40.22
CA PRO A 406 -17.16 21.14 41.46
C PRO A 406 -18.15 21.90 42.36
N HIS A 407 -19.15 22.53 41.77
CA HIS A 407 -20.13 23.36 42.49
C HIS A 407 -21.36 22.64 42.99
N VAL A 408 -21.82 21.61 42.26
CA VAL A 408 -23.09 20.96 42.56
C VAL A 408 -23.01 19.43 42.69
N GLY A 409 -21.84 18.87 42.46
CA GLY A 409 -21.59 17.43 42.35
C GLY A 409 -21.92 16.87 40.97
N ARG A 410 -21.21 15.78 40.57
CA ARG A 410 -21.26 15.21 39.20
C ARG A 410 -22.64 14.79 38.76
N SER A 411 -23.39 14.07 39.62
CA SER A 411 -24.74 13.56 39.27
C SER A 411 -25.71 14.70 39.02
N LYS A 412 -25.73 15.71 39.89
CA LYS A 412 -26.62 16.86 39.74
C LYS A 412 -26.23 17.70 38.53
N ALA A 413 -24.91 17.88 38.27
CA ALA A 413 -24.43 18.54 37.07
C ALA A 413 -24.90 17.85 35.80
N HIS A 414 -24.81 16.50 35.75
CA HIS A 414 -25.31 15.69 34.65
C HIS A 414 -26.81 15.93 34.41
N ASP A 415 -27.64 15.82 35.44
CA ASP A 415 -29.09 15.93 35.32
C ASP A 415 -29.54 17.32 34.84
N VAL A 416 -28.91 18.38 35.38
CA VAL A 416 -29.19 19.77 34.97
C VAL A 416 -28.79 20.02 33.52
N VAL A 417 -27.61 19.52 33.08
CA VAL A 417 -27.17 19.67 31.70
C VAL A 417 -27.99 18.81 30.74
N TYR A 418 -28.40 17.61 31.16
CA TYR A 418 -29.29 16.75 30.38
C TYR A 418 -30.62 17.46 30.08
N GLU A 419 -31.29 18.05 31.11
CA GLU A 419 -32.53 18.79 30.93
C GLU A 419 -32.33 20.04 30.05
N ALA A 420 -31.19 20.76 30.17
CA ALA A 420 -30.90 21.88 29.31
C ALA A 420 -30.64 21.44 27.83
N CYS A 421 -29.99 20.30 27.60
CA CYS A 421 -29.83 19.73 26.26
C CYS A 421 -31.19 19.36 25.64
N LYS A 422 -32.08 18.74 26.41
CA LYS A 422 -33.46 18.40 25.99
C LYS A 422 -34.24 19.65 25.59
N GLU A 423 -34.24 20.68 26.44
CA GLU A 423 -34.89 21.97 26.19
C GLU A 423 -34.33 22.66 24.93
N SER A 424 -32.98 22.67 24.77
CA SER A 424 -32.31 23.21 23.58
C SER A 424 -32.80 22.53 22.30
N ILE A 425 -32.98 21.19 22.31
CA ILE A 425 -33.44 20.42 21.16
C ILE A 425 -34.93 20.71 20.89
N GLU A 426 -35.77 20.69 21.91
CA GLU A 426 -37.23 20.88 21.78
C GLU A 426 -37.59 22.29 21.31
N ASN A 427 -36.88 23.30 21.80
CA ASN A 427 -37.16 24.70 21.50
C ASN A 427 -36.31 25.31 20.36
N ASP A 428 -35.43 24.50 19.72
CA ASP A 428 -34.53 24.95 18.64
C ASP A 428 -33.60 26.09 19.08
N THR A 429 -33.20 26.16 20.35
CA THR A 429 -32.30 27.16 20.96
C THR A 429 -30.89 26.63 21.12
N SER A 430 -29.90 27.50 21.44
CA SER A 430 -28.57 27.06 21.81
C SER A 430 -28.53 26.45 23.21
N LEU A 431 -27.54 25.56 23.45
CA LEU A 431 -27.30 25.05 24.81
C LEU A 431 -26.98 26.20 25.78
N LEU A 432 -26.25 27.21 25.37
CA LEU A 432 -25.94 28.38 26.21
C LEU A 432 -27.23 29.12 26.66
N GLU A 433 -28.15 29.38 25.73
CA GLU A 433 -29.42 30.02 26.04
C GLU A 433 -30.24 29.18 27.04
N ALA A 434 -30.36 27.88 26.82
CA ALA A 434 -31.08 26.97 27.75
C ALA A 434 -30.41 26.90 29.13
N LEU A 435 -29.09 27.03 29.24
CA LEU A 435 -28.36 27.04 30.51
C LEU A 435 -28.50 28.37 31.24
N GLN A 436 -28.55 29.51 30.53
CA GLN A 436 -28.71 30.83 31.13
C GLN A 436 -30.04 31.07 31.82
N THR A 437 -31.06 30.31 31.49
CA THR A 437 -32.40 30.41 32.15
C THR A 437 -32.47 29.71 33.51
N ARG A 438 -31.39 28.94 33.88
CA ARG A 438 -31.41 28.05 35.07
C ARG A 438 -30.63 28.67 36.22
N SER A 439 -31.37 29.09 37.30
CA SER A 439 -30.77 29.64 38.51
C SER A 439 -29.75 28.71 39.17
N GLU A 440 -30.01 27.37 39.12
CA GLU A 440 -29.09 26.35 39.64
C GLU A 440 -27.67 26.45 39.03
N ILE A 441 -27.54 27.02 37.81
CA ILE A 441 -26.29 27.27 37.09
C ILE A 441 -25.80 28.68 37.30
N THR A 442 -26.66 29.69 37.03
CA THR A 442 -26.29 31.08 37.04
C THR A 442 -25.91 31.63 38.43
N ASP A 443 -26.43 30.97 39.49
CA ASP A 443 -26.03 31.27 40.89
C ASP A 443 -24.63 30.69 41.23
N LYS A 444 -24.07 29.83 40.43
CA LYS A 444 -22.80 29.10 40.69
C LYS A 444 -21.67 29.47 39.77
N ILE A 445 -22.00 29.85 38.55
CA ILE A 445 -21.00 30.17 37.49
C ILE A 445 -21.40 31.50 36.86
N SER A 446 -20.40 32.41 36.63
CA SER A 446 -20.68 33.67 35.95
C SER A 446 -21.05 33.47 34.48
N SER A 447 -21.74 34.45 33.90
CA SER A 447 -22.12 34.41 32.48
C SER A 447 -20.89 34.27 31.55
N GLU A 448 -19.77 34.86 31.90
CA GLU A 448 -18.51 34.75 31.12
C GLU A 448 -17.92 33.37 31.24
N GLN A 449 -17.93 32.77 32.42
CA GLN A 449 -17.47 31.38 32.64
C GLN A 449 -18.35 30.39 31.86
N LEU A 450 -19.66 30.58 31.92
CA LEU A 450 -20.62 29.73 31.22
C LEU A 450 -20.43 29.83 29.68
N ALA A 451 -20.29 31.06 29.16
CA ALA A 451 -20.01 31.28 27.76
C ALA A 451 -18.69 30.63 27.31
N SER A 452 -17.65 30.70 28.17
CA SER A 452 -16.36 30.04 27.92
C SER A 452 -16.47 28.52 27.89
N LEU A 453 -17.28 27.91 28.77
CA LEU A 453 -17.55 26.47 28.78
C LEU A 453 -18.35 26.02 27.54
N CYS A 454 -19.19 26.90 27.00
CA CYS A 454 -19.98 26.65 25.80
C CYS A 454 -19.21 26.94 24.49
N ASP A 455 -18.00 27.49 24.55
CA ASP A 455 -17.15 27.65 23.35
C ASP A 455 -16.36 26.37 23.08
N ALA A 456 -16.70 25.68 21.99
CA ALA A 456 -16.07 24.44 21.59
C ALA A 456 -14.54 24.54 21.38
N LYS A 457 -14.01 25.73 21.11
CA LYS A 457 -12.56 25.95 20.95
C LYS A 457 -11.80 25.83 22.27
N ASN A 458 -12.49 26.00 23.40
CA ASN A 458 -11.91 25.90 24.74
C ASN A 458 -11.89 24.46 25.28
N TYR A 459 -12.46 23.48 24.53
CA TYR A 459 -12.57 22.09 24.97
C TYR A 459 -11.90 21.12 24.01
N LEU A 460 -10.67 21.43 23.59
CA LEU A 460 -9.88 20.62 22.67
C LEU A 460 -8.94 19.63 23.39
N GLY A 461 -8.93 19.65 24.72
CA GLY A 461 -8.08 18.78 25.53
C GLY A 461 -6.60 18.86 25.14
N SER A 462 -5.93 17.73 25.09
CA SER A 462 -4.51 17.62 24.76
C SER A 462 -4.24 17.40 23.26
N CYS A 463 -5.19 17.72 22.35
CA CYS A 463 -5.03 17.49 20.92
C CYS A 463 -3.70 18.03 20.36
N GLY A 464 -3.38 19.31 20.69
CA GLY A 464 -2.15 19.95 20.22
C GLY A 464 -0.87 19.27 20.76
N LEU A 465 -0.84 18.90 22.03
CA LEU A 465 0.30 18.22 22.64
C LEU A 465 0.53 16.85 22.00
N MET A 466 -0.53 16.07 21.78
CA MET A 466 -0.44 14.76 21.09
C MET A 466 0.06 14.91 19.65
N VAL A 467 -0.34 15.98 18.94
CA VAL A 467 0.21 16.27 17.60
C VAL A 467 1.72 16.52 17.68
N ASP A 468 2.17 17.33 18.66
CA ASP A 468 3.58 17.64 18.82
C ASP A 468 4.41 16.38 19.17
N GLU A 469 3.91 15.49 20.01
CA GLU A 469 4.55 14.21 20.33
C GLU A 469 4.71 13.31 19.10
N VAL A 470 3.65 13.16 18.29
CA VAL A 470 3.71 12.35 17.06
C VAL A 470 4.67 12.95 16.04
N LEU A 471 4.71 14.28 15.91
CA LEU A 471 5.67 14.97 15.03
C LEU A 471 7.10 14.83 15.51
N ALA A 472 7.35 14.80 16.83
CA ALA A 472 8.67 14.60 17.40
C ALA A 472 9.18 13.14 17.22
N ALA A 473 8.28 12.17 17.16
CA ALA A 473 8.60 10.77 16.90
C ALA A 473 8.92 10.48 15.43
N SER A 474 8.63 11.40 14.51
CA SER A 474 9.01 11.28 13.08
C SER A 474 10.54 11.42 12.94
N ARG A 475 11.22 10.32 12.61
CA ARG A 475 12.67 10.25 12.39
C ARG A 475 13.00 9.92 10.95
#